data_f964a888e75ac5b065f84e74448c0444
#
_entry.id   f964a888e75ac5b065f84e74448c0444
#
_cell.length_a   1.000
_cell.length_b   1.000
_cell.length_c   1.000
_cell.angle_alpha   90.00
_cell.angle_beta   90.00
_cell.angle_gamma   90.00
#
_symmetry.space_group_name_H-M   'P 1'
#
loop_
_entity.id
_entity.type
_entity.pdbx_description
1 polymer ?
#
loop_
_entity_poly.entity_id
_entity_poly.type
_entity_poly.pdbx_seq_one_letter_code
_entity_poly.pdbx_strand_id
1 'polypeptide(L)'
;DLDELAARGWLTEKDLFLPYEANTAFIDFERVKQFKKDMLEKAFRAFRKTSAQDKAFQDFCKREAYWLDDYALFHAGKKAYERAPWTEWPEEIRRRDPAALKELAERQRDEVELDRFKQYVFHLQWDRLHDYAKKKGIEILGDMPIFVAQDSADAWAHQHLFDLNEDGTPRTVAGVPPDYFAASGQLWGNPQYNWDAMKAENYAWWKQRFRKLREQVDIIRIDHFRAFESYWSVDGKAETAINGHWIKGPGKPFFDEIERELGEMNIVAEDLGIITSEVERLRDDCGFPGMKIVHFMLEPNESGRVGFVTPENSIVYTGTHDNNTTVGWF
;
A
#
# COMPACT_ATOMS: atom_id res chain seq x y z
N ASP A 1 -2.48 15.37 -11.76
CA ASP A 1 -2.33 16.28 -12.90
C ASP A 1 -2.83 17.68 -12.51
N LEU A 2 -1.95 18.70 -12.63
CA LEU A 2 -2.29 20.09 -12.25
C LEU A 2 -3.03 20.83 -13.40
N ASP A 3 -2.79 20.42 -14.66
CA ASP A 3 -3.48 21.01 -15.82
C ASP A 3 -4.99 20.80 -15.70
N GLU A 4 -5.41 19.64 -15.21
CA GLU A 4 -6.82 19.39 -14.97
C GLU A 4 -7.42 20.28 -13.88
N LEU A 5 -6.66 20.58 -12.83
CA LEU A 5 -7.09 21.52 -11.78
C LEU A 5 -7.21 22.94 -12.33
N ALA A 6 -6.32 23.32 -13.26
CA ALA A 6 -6.42 24.60 -13.96
C ALA A 6 -7.64 24.63 -14.89
N ALA A 7 -7.89 23.56 -15.64
CA ALA A 7 -9.08 23.45 -16.50
C ALA A 7 -10.40 23.52 -15.70
N ARG A 8 -10.40 23.11 -14.43
CA ARG A 8 -11.54 23.26 -13.50
C ARG A 8 -11.63 24.66 -12.86
N GLY A 9 -10.67 25.56 -13.14
CA GLY A 9 -10.60 26.88 -12.55
C GLY A 9 -10.12 26.92 -11.09
N TRP A 10 -9.56 25.82 -10.58
CA TRP A 10 -9.00 25.76 -9.22
C TRP A 10 -7.56 26.21 -9.15
N LEU A 11 -6.86 26.24 -10.29
CA LEU A 11 -5.55 26.84 -10.50
C LEU A 11 -5.59 27.77 -11.71
N THR A 12 -4.56 28.58 -11.88
CA THR A 12 -4.35 29.39 -13.08
C THR A 12 -3.21 28.80 -13.91
N GLU A 13 -3.11 29.14 -15.19
CA GLU A 13 -1.99 28.70 -16.04
C GLU A 13 -0.62 29.06 -15.44
N LYS A 14 -0.51 30.20 -14.74
CA LYS A 14 0.73 30.63 -14.07
C LYS A 14 1.15 29.67 -12.96
N ASP A 15 0.22 28.95 -12.35
CA ASP A 15 0.47 27.99 -11.28
C ASP A 15 1.07 26.68 -11.78
N LEU A 16 1.03 26.45 -13.07
CA LEU A 16 1.59 25.24 -13.69
C LEU A 16 3.10 25.34 -13.94
N PHE A 17 3.65 26.56 -13.91
CA PHE A 17 5.09 26.75 -14.10
C PHE A 17 5.86 26.38 -12.85
N LEU A 18 6.88 25.54 -13.03
CA LEU A 18 7.79 25.18 -11.94
C LEU A 18 8.57 26.43 -11.51
N PRO A 19 8.68 26.71 -10.21
CA PRO A 19 9.43 27.85 -9.68
C PRO A 19 10.95 27.63 -9.70
N TYR A 20 11.41 26.57 -10.36
CA TYR A 20 12.81 26.19 -10.45
C TYR A 20 13.09 25.52 -11.80
N GLU A 21 14.35 25.51 -12.22
CA GLU A 21 14.79 24.76 -13.39
C GLU A 21 14.77 23.26 -13.10
N ALA A 22 13.99 22.50 -13.86
CA ALA A 22 13.87 21.07 -13.69
C ALA A 22 15.08 20.34 -14.29
N ASN A 23 15.69 19.44 -13.53
CA ASN A 23 16.63 18.49 -14.09
C ASN A 23 15.88 17.43 -14.91
N THR A 24 16.24 17.25 -16.16
CA THR A 24 15.60 16.27 -17.04
C THR A 24 16.13 14.85 -16.88
N ALA A 25 17.30 14.67 -16.22
CA ALA A 25 17.91 13.37 -16.00
C ALA A 25 17.45 12.70 -14.69
N PHE A 26 17.15 13.49 -13.67
CA PHE A 26 16.76 12.98 -12.35
C PHE A 26 15.60 13.79 -11.78
N ILE A 27 14.68 13.10 -11.08
CA ILE A 27 13.57 13.76 -10.39
C ILE A 27 14.06 14.21 -9.00
N ASP A 28 13.95 15.51 -8.73
CA ASP A 28 14.11 16.07 -7.38
C ASP A 28 12.76 15.90 -6.63
N PHE A 29 12.62 14.77 -5.97
CA PHE A 29 11.35 14.41 -5.30
C PHE A 29 10.95 15.43 -4.22
N GLU A 30 11.90 16.02 -3.50
CA GLU A 30 11.57 16.98 -2.43
C GLU A 30 10.98 18.27 -3.01
N ARG A 31 11.58 18.81 -4.08
CA ARG A 31 11.03 19.98 -4.77
C ARG A 31 9.69 19.70 -5.42
N VAL A 32 9.54 18.52 -6.04
CA VAL A 32 8.26 18.10 -6.64
C VAL A 32 7.18 17.97 -5.57
N LYS A 33 7.46 17.32 -4.45
CA LYS A 33 6.52 17.18 -3.33
C LYS A 33 6.08 18.54 -2.80
N GLN A 34 7.04 19.45 -2.55
CA GLN A 34 6.70 20.78 -2.05
C GLN A 34 5.85 21.55 -3.04
N PHE A 35 6.23 21.59 -4.32
CA PHE A 35 5.45 22.25 -5.37
C PHE A 35 4.04 21.68 -5.47
N LYS A 36 3.90 20.36 -5.52
CA LYS A 36 2.58 19.70 -5.58
C LYS A 36 1.73 20.03 -4.35
N LYS A 37 2.33 20.03 -3.17
CA LYS A 37 1.64 20.39 -1.93
C LYS A 37 1.08 21.81 -2.00
N ASP A 38 1.90 22.80 -2.39
CA ASP A 38 1.48 24.21 -2.46
C ASP A 38 0.34 24.40 -3.49
N MET A 39 0.44 23.72 -4.62
CA MET A 39 -0.60 23.77 -5.67
C MET A 39 -1.89 23.10 -5.25
N LEU A 40 -1.83 21.96 -4.57
CA LEU A 40 -3.03 21.27 -4.06
C LEU A 40 -3.73 22.07 -2.96
N GLU A 41 -2.97 22.73 -2.06
CA GLU A 41 -3.54 23.63 -1.07
C GLU A 41 -4.19 24.87 -1.72
N LYS A 42 -3.58 25.40 -2.78
CA LYS A 42 -4.15 26.53 -3.55
C LYS A 42 -5.44 26.09 -4.25
N ALA A 43 -5.42 24.95 -4.93
CA ALA A 43 -6.60 24.39 -5.59
C ALA A 43 -7.74 24.12 -4.61
N PHE A 44 -7.43 23.59 -3.43
CA PHE A 44 -8.43 23.37 -2.37
C PHE A 44 -9.08 24.67 -1.90
N ARG A 45 -8.30 25.72 -1.70
CA ARG A 45 -8.86 27.05 -1.33
C ARG A 45 -9.80 27.60 -2.41
N ALA A 46 -9.51 27.38 -3.69
CA ALA A 46 -10.39 27.76 -4.78
C ALA A 46 -11.64 26.87 -4.84
N PHE A 47 -11.47 25.55 -4.72
CA PHE A 47 -12.55 24.58 -4.64
C PHE A 47 -13.57 24.92 -3.55
N ARG A 48 -13.13 25.20 -2.33
CA ARG A 48 -14.02 25.58 -1.21
C ARG A 48 -14.88 26.81 -1.49
N LYS A 49 -14.40 27.76 -2.28
CA LYS A 49 -15.17 28.97 -2.63
C LYS A 49 -16.28 28.70 -3.64
N THR A 50 -16.05 27.74 -4.52
CA THR A 50 -16.96 27.48 -5.66
C THR A 50 -17.85 26.25 -5.43
N SER A 51 -17.46 25.35 -4.56
CA SER A 51 -18.02 24.00 -4.43
C SER A 51 -18.39 23.60 -2.99
N ALA A 52 -18.73 24.57 -2.14
CA ALA A 52 -19.15 24.30 -0.75
C ALA A 52 -20.34 23.30 -0.68
N GLN A 53 -21.03 23.05 -1.80
CA GLN A 53 -22.12 22.08 -1.97
C GLN A 53 -21.88 21.15 -3.15
N ASP A 54 -20.62 20.87 -3.54
CA ASP A 54 -20.33 19.89 -4.60
C ASP A 54 -20.84 18.52 -4.18
N LYS A 55 -21.97 18.13 -4.77
CA LYS A 55 -22.62 16.85 -4.49
C LYS A 55 -21.69 15.67 -4.79
N ALA A 56 -20.89 15.76 -5.85
CA ALA A 56 -19.99 14.68 -6.24
C ALA A 56 -18.89 14.47 -5.18
N PHE A 57 -18.37 15.54 -4.61
CA PHE A 57 -17.41 15.48 -3.50
C PHE A 57 -18.04 14.88 -2.22
N GLN A 58 -19.27 15.34 -1.90
CA GLN A 58 -19.98 14.80 -0.72
C GLN A 58 -20.32 13.32 -0.88
N ASP A 59 -20.77 12.92 -2.07
CA ASP A 59 -21.08 11.53 -2.38
C ASP A 59 -19.81 10.66 -2.35
N PHE A 60 -18.68 11.17 -2.84
CA PHE A 60 -17.39 10.53 -2.70
C PHE A 60 -17.03 10.33 -1.23
N CYS A 61 -17.04 11.39 -0.41
CA CYS A 61 -16.72 11.30 1.01
C CYS A 61 -17.60 10.28 1.75
N LYS A 62 -18.91 10.23 1.43
CA LYS A 62 -19.82 9.25 2.04
C LYS A 62 -19.52 7.82 1.61
N ARG A 63 -19.26 7.59 0.33
CA ARG A 63 -18.94 6.27 -0.22
C ARG A 63 -17.64 5.73 0.34
N GLU A 64 -16.63 6.59 0.47
CA GLU A 64 -15.29 6.23 0.92
C GLU A 64 -15.09 6.35 2.45
N ALA A 65 -16.11 6.75 3.22
CA ALA A 65 -15.99 7.06 4.65
C ALA A 65 -15.33 5.94 5.47
N TYR A 66 -15.51 4.68 5.06
CA TYR A 66 -15.00 3.50 5.77
C TYR A 66 -13.46 3.43 5.90
N TRP A 67 -12.74 4.15 5.05
CA TRP A 67 -11.29 4.30 5.14
C TRP A 67 -10.85 5.78 5.16
N LEU A 68 -11.56 6.63 4.41
CA LEU A 68 -11.17 8.01 4.17
C LEU A 68 -11.22 8.87 5.43
N ASP A 69 -12.16 8.60 6.32
CA ASP A 69 -12.32 9.37 7.54
C ASP A 69 -11.13 9.15 8.49
N ASP A 70 -10.74 7.91 8.71
CA ASP A 70 -9.57 7.58 9.52
C ASP A 70 -8.26 8.02 8.85
N TYR A 71 -8.14 7.87 7.54
CA TYR A 71 -7.00 8.35 6.78
C TYR A 71 -6.80 9.86 6.91
N ALA A 72 -7.85 10.65 6.67
CA ALA A 72 -7.79 12.10 6.76
C ALA A 72 -7.51 12.58 8.20
N LEU A 73 -8.12 11.92 9.19
CA LEU A 73 -7.89 12.25 10.60
C LEU A 73 -6.47 11.88 11.05
N PHE A 74 -5.92 10.75 10.59
CA PHE A 74 -4.53 10.36 10.83
C PHE A 74 -3.55 11.42 10.31
N HIS A 75 -3.72 11.87 9.07
CA HIS A 75 -2.89 12.91 8.47
C HIS A 75 -3.01 14.26 9.20
N ALA A 76 -4.22 14.61 9.63
CA ALA A 76 -4.44 15.79 10.47
C ALA A 76 -3.74 15.66 11.83
N GLY A 77 -3.72 14.46 12.43
CA GLY A 77 -2.95 14.13 13.63
C GLY A 77 -1.45 14.26 13.39
N LYS A 78 -0.93 13.71 12.29
CA LYS A 78 0.49 13.85 11.89
C LYS A 78 0.91 15.32 11.80
N LYS A 79 0.02 16.20 11.33
CA LYS A 79 0.29 17.64 11.29
C LYS A 79 0.20 18.27 12.68
N ALA A 80 -0.81 17.91 13.45
CA ALA A 80 -1.03 18.46 14.79
C ALA A 80 0.09 18.12 15.79
N TYR A 81 0.72 16.95 15.61
CA TYR A 81 1.79 16.42 16.47
C TYR A 81 3.15 16.38 15.74
N GLU A 82 3.45 17.36 14.90
CA GLU A 82 4.77 17.62 14.28
C GLU A 82 5.37 16.39 13.57
N ARG A 83 4.51 15.54 12.99
CA ARG A 83 4.85 14.27 12.31
C ARG A 83 5.42 13.19 13.22
N ALA A 84 5.28 13.32 14.55
CA ALA A 84 5.61 12.23 15.46
C ALA A 84 4.87 10.94 15.08
N PRO A 85 5.46 9.76 15.30
CA PRO A 85 4.75 8.49 15.18
C PRO A 85 3.46 8.49 16.02
N TRP A 86 2.40 7.84 15.52
CA TRP A 86 1.13 7.83 16.26
C TRP A 86 1.23 7.17 17.65
N THR A 87 2.22 6.34 17.87
CA THR A 87 2.54 5.74 19.17
C THR A 87 2.99 6.76 20.22
N GLU A 88 3.46 7.92 19.78
CA GLU A 88 3.90 9.04 20.65
C GLU A 88 2.80 10.10 20.83
N TRP A 89 1.63 9.93 20.22
CA TRP A 89 0.53 10.88 20.37
C TRP A 89 -0.08 10.80 21.77
N PRO A 90 -0.84 11.84 22.22
CA PRO A 90 -1.58 11.79 23.48
C PRO A 90 -2.39 10.49 23.60
N GLU A 91 -2.43 9.92 24.79
CA GLU A 91 -2.98 8.58 25.03
C GLU A 91 -4.42 8.44 24.51
N GLU A 92 -5.26 9.45 24.71
CA GLU A 92 -6.64 9.48 24.27
C GLU A 92 -6.77 9.46 22.73
N ILE A 93 -5.84 10.10 22.02
CA ILE A 93 -5.79 10.08 20.55
C ILE A 93 -5.20 8.75 20.06
N ARG A 94 -4.13 8.30 20.71
CA ARG A 94 -3.49 7.02 20.39
C ARG A 94 -4.47 5.85 20.58
N ARG A 95 -5.23 5.84 21.67
CA ARG A 95 -6.25 4.83 21.99
C ARG A 95 -7.59 5.06 21.30
N ARG A 96 -7.67 6.12 20.49
CA ARG A 96 -8.86 6.45 19.69
C ARG A 96 -10.10 6.73 20.53
N ASP A 97 -9.96 7.47 21.66
CA ASP A 97 -11.13 7.93 22.41
C ASP A 97 -12.06 8.76 21.51
N PRO A 98 -13.35 8.42 21.42
CA PRO A 98 -14.26 9.09 20.47
C PRO A 98 -14.40 10.59 20.70
N ALA A 99 -14.35 11.07 21.94
CA ALA A 99 -14.48 12.49 22.26
C ALA A 99 -13.20 13.24 21.86
N ALA A 100 -12.02 12.66 22.13
CA ALA A 100 -10.74 13.21 21.74
C ALA A 100 -10.56 13.24 20.21
N LEU A 101 -10.99 12.19 19.50
CA LEU A 101 -10.97 12.17 18.03
C LEU A 101 -11.88 13.24 17.42
N LYS A 102 -13.07 13.44 17.99
CA LYS A 102 -13.98 14.50 17.56
C LYS A 102 -13.37 15.89 17.75
N GLU A 103 -12.76 16.13 18.91
CA GLU A 103 -12.06 17.40 19.17
C GLU A 103 -10.89 17.63 18.20
N LEU A 104 -10.09 16.60 17.93
CA LEU A 104 -9.00 16.66 16.94
C LEU A 104 -9.55 16.99 15.55
N ALA A 105 -10.63 16.34 15.12
CA ALA A 105 -11.25 16.58 13.83
C ALA A 105 -11.80 18.02 13.72
N GLU A 106 -12.41 18.56 14.76
CA GLU A 106 -12.90 19.93 14.80
C GLU A 106 -11.75 20.95 14.75
N ARG A 107 -10.71 20.74 15.56
CA ARG A 107 -9.51 21.59 15.61
C ARG A 107 -8.71 21.57 14.29
N GLN A 108 -8.66 20.43 13.62
CA GLN A 108 -7.91 20.20 12.38
C GLN A 108 -8.83 20.09 11.14
N ARG A 109 -10.01 20.69 11.20
CA ARG A 109 -11.03 20.56 10.16
C ARG A 109 -10.51 20.85 8.75
N ASP A 110 -9.73 21.91 8.60
CA ASP A 110 -9.22 22.34 7.29
C ASP A 110 -8.25 21.29 6.71
N GLU A 111 -7.46 20.61 7.55
CA GLU A 111 -6.54 19.58 7.11
C GLU A 111 -7.29 18.29 6.73
N VAL A 112 -8.28 17.90 7.53
CA VAL A 112 -9.16 16.76 7.22
C VAL A 112 -9.86 16.97 5.87
N GLU A 113 -10.41 18.16 5.65
CA GLU A 113 -11.08 18.50 4.38
C GLU A 113 -10.08 18.57 3.22
N LEU A 114 -8.86 19.07 3.43
CA LEU A 114 -7.80 19.11 2.42
C LEU A 114 -7.40 17.68 1.98
N ASP A 115 -7.25 16.75 2.92
CA ASP A 115 -6.87 15.37 2.59
C ASP A 115 -8.03 14.63 1.89
N ARG A 116 -9.27 14.83 2.32
CA ARG A 116 -10.44 14.33 1.57
C ARG A 116 -10.49 14.89 0.15
N PHE A 117 -10.21 16.18 -0.04
CA PHE A 117 -10.14 16.79 -1.37
C PHE A 117 -9.02 16.19 -2.23
N LYS A 118 -7.82 15.98 -1.67
CA LYS A 118 -6.72 15.33 -2.39
C LYS A 118 -7.09 13.94 -2.88
N GLN A 119 -7.74 13.14 -2.03
CA GLN A 119 -8.21 11.80 -2.39
C GLN A 119 -9.33 11.86 -3.45
N TYR A 120 -10.25 12.80 -3.34
CA TYR A 120 -11.28 13.02 -4.35
C TYR A 120 -10.69 13.35 -5.72
N VAL A 121 -9.73 14.30 -5.77
CA VAL A 121 -9.04 14.66 -7.02
C VAL A 121 -8.26 13.48 -7.59
N PHE A 122 -7.59 12.72 -6.73
CA PHE A 122 -6.87 11.51 -7.17
C PHE A 122 -7.83 10.53 -7.85
N HIS A 123 -8.96 10.20 -7.22
CA HIS A 123 -9.94 9.27 -7.78
C HIS A 123 -10.53 9.76 -9.10
N LEU A 124 -10.89 11.04 -9.19
CA LEU A 124 -11.38 11.62 -10.44
C LEU A 124 -10.40 11.44 -11.61
N GLN A 125 -9.11 11.63 -11.34
CA GLN A 125 -8.07 11.54 -12.36
C GLN A 125 -7.71 10.09 -12.67
N TRP A 126 -7.65 9.25 -11.63
CA TRP A 126 -7.35 7.83 -11.78
C TRP A 126 -8.46 7.10 -12.56
N ASP A 127 -9.70 7.31 -12.20
CA ASP A 127 -10.85 6.68 -12.88
C ASP A 127 -10.86 7.02 -14.37
N ARG A 128 -10.57 8.29 -14.73
CA ARG A 128 -10.45 8.69 -16.14
C ARG A 128 -9.29 8.01 -16.87
N LEU A 129 -8.14 7.88 -16.20
CA LEU A 129 -6.98 7.18 -16.76
C LEU A 129 -7.29 5.70 -16.96
N HIS A 130 -7.89 5.06 -15.97
CA HIS A 130 -8.27 3.65 -16.02
C HIS A 130 -9.32 3.38 -17.11
N ASP A 131 -10.33 4.23 -17.21
CA ASP A 131 -11.33 4.17 -18.29
C ASP A 131 -10.70 4.36 -19.67
N TYR A 132 -9.69 5.24 -19.78
CA TYR A 132 -8.97 5.43 -21.03
C TYR A 132 -8.15 4.19 -21.39
N ALA A 133 -7.44 3.59 -20.43
CA ALA A 133 -6.68 2.35 -20.61
C ALA A 133 -7.62 1.22 -21.09
N LYS A 134 -8.76 1.00 -20.42
CA LYS A 134 -9.78 0.02 -20.81
C LYS A 134 -10.27 0.22 -22.24
N LYS A 135 -10.57 1.45 -22.65
CA LYS A 135 -10.98 1.77 -24.03
C LYS A 135 -9.90 1.47 -25.06
N LYS A 136 -8.65 1.39 -24.65
CA LYS A 136 -7.51 1.01 -25.50
C LYS A 136 -7.17 -0.48 -25.42
N GLY A 137 -7.92 -1.27 -24.65
CA GLY A 137 -7.63 -2.68 -24.41
C GLY A 137 -6.36 -2.92 -23.58
N ILE A 138 -6.02 -1.96 -22.71
CA ILE A 138 -4.87 -2.04 -21.81
C ILE A 138 -5.39 -2.31 -20.40
N GLU A 139 -4.89 -3.37 -19.78
CA GLU A 139 -5.14 -3.70 -18.38
C GLU A 139 -4.04 -3.10 -17.50
N ILE A 140 -4.45 -2.62 -16.32
CA ILE A 140 -3.53 -2.10 -15.31
C ILE A 140 -3.31 -3.16 -14.24
N LEU A 141 -2.05 -3.53 -14.02
CA LEU A 141 -1.65 -4.37 -12.90
C LEU A 141 -1.26 -3.48 -11.72
N GLY A 142 -1.96 -3.63 -10.59
CA GLY A 142 -1.67 -2.93 -9.35
C GLY A 142 -1.03 -3.84 -8.32
N ASP A 143 -0.36 -3.23 -7.35
CA ASP A 143 0.38 -3.92 -6.31
C ASP A 143 -0.33 -3.83 -4.96
N MET A 144 -0.40 -4.94 -4.24
CA MET A 144 -0.93 -5.03 -2.89
C MET A 144 0.16 -5.52 -1.94
N PRO A 145 0.86 -4.61 -1.25
CA PRO A 145 1.80 -5.02 -0.21
C PRO A 145 1.08 -5.82 0.87
N ILE A 146 1.65 -6.97 1.27
CA ILE A 146 1.01 -7.76 2.32
C ILE A 146 0.96 -6.97 3.63
N PHE A 147 2.06 -6.36 4.04
CA PHE A 147 2.11 -5.61 5.30
C PHE A 147 1.90 -4.11 5.06
N VAL A 148 1.41 -3.43 6.12
CA VAL A 148 1.29 -1.97 6.16
C VAL A 148 2.37 -1.37 7.06
N ALA A 149 2.67 -0.09 6.90
CA ALA A 149 3.62 0.58 7.76
C ALA A 149 3.06 0.70 9.19
N GLN A 150 3.95 0.59 10.21
CA GLN A 150 3.57 0.82 11.60
C GLN A 150 2.99 2.22 11.79
N ASP A 151 3.62 3.23 11.22
CA ASP A 151 3.15 4.62 11.27
C ASP A 151 2.20 4.90 10.08
N SER A 152 1.02 4.26 10.12
CA SER A 152 -0.02 4.37 9.11
C SER A 152 -1.41 4.54 9.72
N ALA A 153 -2.34 5.06 8.91
CA ALA A 153 -3.74 5.15 9.30
C ALA A 153 -4.34 3.77 9.63
N ASP A 154 -3.97 2.74 8.86
CA ASP A 154 -4.47 1.38 9.07
C ASP A 154 -4.04 0.81 10.43
N ALA A 155 -2.75 0.89 10.76
CA ALA A 155 -2.24 0.40 12.03
C ALA A 155 -2.84 1.17 13.22
N TRP A 156 -3.00 2.49 13.08
CA TRP A 156 -3.63 3.32 14.12
C TRP A 156 -5.14 3.08 14.25
N ALA A 157 -5.85 2.94 13.14
CA ALA A 157 -7.31 2.79 13.14
C ALA A 157 -7.76 1.40 13.60
N HIS A 158 -6.99 0.36 13.28
CA HIS A 158 -7.37 -1.04 13.46
C HIS A 158 -6.38 -1.79 14.36
N GLN A 159 -5.92 -1.19 15.47
CA GLN A 159 -4.87 -1.72 16.35
C GLN A 159 -5.07 -3.18 16.74
N HIS A 160 -6.31 -3.61 16.96
CA HIS A 160 -6.67 -4.98 17.37
C HIS A 160 -6.40 -6.04 16.27
N LEU A 161 -6.22 -5.59 15.02
CA LEU A 161 -5.89 -6.47 13.87
C LEU A 161 -4.39 -6.70 13.71
N PHE A 162 -3.57 -6.08 14.55
CA PHE A 162 -2.12 -6.19 14.51
C PHE A 162 -1.57 -6.71 15.83
N ASP A 163 -0.38 -7.30 15.79
CA ASP A 163 0.32 -7.78 16.98
C ASP A 163 1.07 -6.64 17.67
N LEU A 164 0.33 -5.86 18.45
CA LEU A 164 0.82 -4.65 19.13
C LEU A 164 0.83 -4.80 20.64
N ASN A 165 1.71 -4.05 21.30
CA ASN A 165 1.68 -3.77 22.71
C ASN A 165 0.58 -2.74 23.04
N GLU A 166 0.28 -2.53 24.32
CA GLU A 166 -0.71 -1.56 24.77
C GLU A 166 -0.37 -0.11 24.41
N ASP A 167 0.91 0.20 24.24
CA ASP A 167 1.39 1.51 23.80
C ASP A 167 1.37 1.69 22.27
N GLY A 168 0.91 0.69 21.54
CA GLY A 168 0.83 0.69 20.08
C GLY A 168 2.13 0.30 19.39
N THR A 169 3.22 0.04 20.12
CA THR A 169 4.46 -0.47 19.52
C THR A 169 4.29 -1.93 19.09
N PRO A 170 4.91 -2.38 17.98
CA PRO A 170 4.78 -3.76 17.54
C PRO A 170 5.44 -4.72 18.54
N ARG A 171 4.76 -5.84 18.87
CA ARG A 171 5.38 -6.96 19.57
C ARG A 171 6.30 -7.73 18.65
N THR A 172 5.83 -7.96 17.44
CA THR A 172 6.60 -8.62 16.40
C THR A 172 6.51 -7.82 15.10
N VAL A 173 7.56 -7.89 14.31
CA VAL A 173 7.67 -7.22 13.02
C VAL A 173 8.02 -8.18 11.91
N ALA A 174 7.64 -7.82 10.71
CA ALA A 174 7.94 -8.57 9.50
C ALA A 174 9.41 -8.39 9.07
N GLY A 175 9.90 -9.42 8.43
CA GLY A 175 11.22 -9.45 7.81
C GLY A 175 11.41 -10.70 6.97
N VAL A 176 12.65 -10.95 6.58
CA VAL A 176 13.10 -12.20 5.94
C VAL A 176 14.36 -12.71 6.65
N PRO A 177 14.54 -14.02 6.73
CA PRO A 177 15.73 -14.59 7.37
C PRO A 177 17.01 -14.22 6.63
N PRO A 178 18.18 -14.39 7.26
CA PRO A 178 19.45 -14.32 6.58
C PRO A 178 19.50 -15.21 5.33
N ASP A 179 20.00 -14.66 4.25
CA ASP A 179 20.21 -15.35 2.98
C ASP A 179 21.57 -14.96 2.35
N TYR A 180 21.80 -15.41 1.12
CA TYR A 180 23.02 -15.11 0.38
C TYR A 180 23.22 -13.61 0.12
N PHE A 181 22.12 -12.85 -0.04
CA PHE A 181 22.16 -11.41 -0.35
C PHE A 181 22.24 -10.54 0.90
N ALA A 182 21.69 -11.01 2.03
CA ALA A 182 21.60 -10.27 3.28
C ALA A 182 21.96 -11.15 4.48
N ALA A 183 23.23 -11.14 4.89
CA ALA A 183 23.73 -11.96 6.00
C ALA A 183 23.03 -11.70 7.36
N SER A 184 22.42 -10.52 7.55
CA SER A 184 21.60 -10.18 8.72
C SER A 184 20.11 -10.39 8.51
N GLY A 185 19.70 -10.92 7.36
CA GLY A 185 18.32 -10.88 6.89
C GLY A 185 17.87 -9.46 6.59
N GLN A 186 16.59 -9.30 6.31
CA GLN A 186 15.99 -7.97 6.11
C GLN A 186 14.94 -7.74 7.21
N LEU A 187 15.12 -6.68 7.97
CA LEU A 187 14.17 -6.25 8.98
C LEU A 187 13.29 -5.14 8.37
N TRP A 188 12.04 -5.47 8.05
CA TRP A 188 11.14 -4.52 7.40
C TRP A 188 10.44 -3.59 8.38
N GLY A 189 10.23 -4.02 9.64
CA GLY A 189 9.65 -3.20 10.68
C GLY A 189 8.13 -3.02 10.61
N ASN A 190 7.46 -3.64 9.65
CA ASN A 190 6.00 -3.62 9.55
C ASN A 190 5.41 -4.47 10.69
N PRO A 191 4.33 -4.03 11.38
CA PRO A 191 3.66 -4.83 12.39
C PRO A 191 3.04 -6.07 11.75
N GLN A 192 3.08 -7.18 12.44
CA GLN A 192 2.45 -8.40 11.98
C GLN A 192 0.96 -8.42 12.30
N TYR A 193 0.21 -9.25 11.57
CA TYR A 193 -1.24 -9.35 11.74
C TYR A 193 -1.63 -10.27 12.89
N ASN A 194 -2.68 -9.90 13.60
CA ASN A 194 -3.44 -10.79 14.46
C ASN A 194 -4.46 -11.54 13.61
N TRP A 195 -4.02 -12.64 12.99
CA TRP A 195 -4.85 -13.43 12.08
C TRP A 195 -6.11 -14.01 12.74
N ASP A 196 -6.07 -14.29 14.04
CA ASP A 196 -7.23 -14.78 14.79
C ASP A 196 -8.31 -13.69 14.91
N ALA A 197 -7.91 -12.45 15.22
CA ALA A 197 -8.84 -11.33 15.24
C ALA A 197 -9.40 -11.04 13.84
N MET A 198 -8.57 -11.04 12.81
CA MET A 198 -9.01 -10.86 11.43
C MET A 198 -9.99 -11.95 10.99
N LYS A 199 -9.74 -13.19 11.36
CA LYS A 199 -10.64 -14.33 11.07
C LYS A 199 -11.97 -14.19 11.82
N ALA A 200 -11.96 -13.76 13.08
CA ALA A 200 -13.16 -13.52 13.87
C ALA A 200 -14.09 -12.46 13.25
N GLU A 201 -13.53 -11.49 12.53
CA GLU A 201 -14.24 -10.47 11.76
C GLU A 201 -14.45 -10.87 10.28
N ASN A 202 -14.32 -12.14 9.94
CA ASN A 202 -14.43 -12.64 8.55
C ASN A 202 -13.53 -11.88 7.58
N TYR A 203 -12.34 -11.48 8.01
CA TYR A 203 -11.37 -10.71 7.22
C TYR A 203 -11.94 -9.41 6.61
N ALA A 204 -12.84 -8.73 7.31
CA ALA A 204 -13.55 -7.56 6.79
C ALA A 204 -12.61 -6.47 6.28
N TRP A 205 -11.54 -6.17 7.02
CA TRP A 205 -10.52 -5.20 6.60
C TRP A 205 -9.80 -5.62 5.31
N TRP A 206 -9.42 -6.89 5.16
CA TRP A 206 -8.82 -7.41 3.94
C TRP A 206 -9.76 -7.37 2.74
N LYS A 207 -11.04 -7.70 2.94
CA LYS A 207 -12.06 -7.61 1.91
C LYS A 207 -12.22 -6.17 1.41
N GLN A 208 -12.13 -5.19 2.30
CA GLN A 208 -12.15 -3.77 1.92
C GLN A 208 -10.92 -3.39 1.09
N ARG A 209 -9.71 -3.85 1.46
CA ARG A 209 -8.49 -3.63 0.67
C ARG A 209 -8.61 -4.21 -0.74
N PHE A 210 -9.02 -5.47 -0.86
CA PHE A 210 -9.23 -6.10 -2.17
C PHE A 210 -10.30 -5.37 -2.99
N ARG A 211 -11.44 -5.04 -2.39
CA ARG A 211 -12.51 -4.30 -3.06
C ARG A 211 -12.00 -2.97 -3.58
N LYS A 212 -11.28 -2.22 -2.74
CA LYS A 212 -10.76 -0.90 -3.13
C LYS A 212 -9.73 -0.99 -4.25
N LEU A 213 -8.79 -1.92 -4.16
CA LEU A 213 -7.78 -2.06 -5.21
C LEU A 213 -8.40 -2.54 -6.53
N ARG A 214 -9.36 -3.47 -6.49
CA ARG A 214 -10.09 -3.95 -7.68
C ARG A 214 -10.88 -2.85 -8.41
N GLU A 215 -11.29 -1.79 -7.70
CA GLU A 215 -11.89 -0.61 -8.34
C GLU A 215 -10.86 0.18 -9.16
N GLN A 216 -9.60 0.09 -8.80
CA GLN A 216 -8.52 0.90 -9.37
C GLN A 216 -7.71 0.18 -10.44
N VAL A 217 -7.65 -1.16 -10.42
CA VAL A 217 -6.82 -1.96 -11.30
C VAL A 217 -7.56 -3.20 -11.81
N ASP A 218 -7.05 -3.80 -12.88
CA ASP A 218 -7.66 -4.98 -13.52
C ASP A 218 -7.01 -6.28 -13.03
N ILE A 219 -5.74 -6.24 -12.63
CA ILE A 219 -4.96 -7.36 -12.12
C ILE A 219 -4.30 -6.94 -10.81
N ILE A 220 -4.37 -7.78 -9.78
CA ILE A 220 -3.75 -7.52 -8.46
C ILE A 220 -2.52 -8.40 -8.30
N ARG A 221 -1.32 -7.81 -8.22
CA ARG A 221 -0.14 -8.50 -7.73
C ARG A 221 -0.15 -8.47 -6.20
N ILE A 222 -0.13 -9.64 -5.59
CA ILE A 222 0.06 -9.75 -4.13
C ILE A 222 1.56 -9.84 -3.86
N ASP A 223 2.09 -8.79 -3.26
CA ASP A 223 3.49 -8.72 -2.83
C ASP A 223 3.75 -9.63 -1.64
N HIS A 224 4.89 -10.32 -1.67
CA HIS A 224 5.31 -11.29 -0.65
C HIS A 224 4.22 -12.34 -0.34
N PHE A 225 3.64 -12.93 -1.40
CA PHE A 225 2.55 -13.91 -1.29
C PHE A 225 2.84 -15.07 -0.32
N ARG A 226 4.12 -15.46 -0.22
CA ARG A 226 4.53 -16.54 0.68
C ARG A 226 4.06 -16.35 2.13
N ALA A 227 3.90 -15.12 2.58
CA ALA A 227 3.50 -14.81 3.95
C ALA A 227 2.06 -15.27 4.29
N PHE A 228 1.23 -15.54 3.29
CA PHE A 228 -0.06 -16.21 3.53
C PHE A 228 0.09 -17.68 3.87
N GLU A 229 1.21 -18.31 3.52
CA GLU A 229 1.56 -19.68 3.97
C GLU A 229 2.35 -19.60 5.28
N SER A 230 3.45 -18.87 5.28
CA SER A 230 4.27 -18.61 6.46
C SER A 230 5.12 -17.36 6.27
N TYR A 231 5.30 -16.62 7.34
CA TYR A 231 6.07 -15.39 7.37
C TYR A 231 7.13 -15.43 8.47
N TRP A 232 8.22 -14.68 8.24
CA TRP A 232 9.32 -14.56 9.18
C TRP A 232 8.96 -13.52 10.23
N SER A 233 8.87 -13.95 11.48
CA SER A 233 8.53 -13.12 12.63
C SER A 233 9.77 -12.79 13.43
N VAL A 234 9.97 -11.51 13.70
CA VAL A 234 11.10 -10.99 14.45
C VAL A 234 10.56 -10.18 15.64
N ASP A 235 11.25 -10.23 16.77
CA ASP A 235 10.91 -9.40 17.94
C ASP A 235 10.88 -7.90 17.54
N GLY A 236 9.86 -7.16 18.01
CA GLY A 236 9.67 -5.76 17.63
C GLY A 236 10.79 -4.81 18.08
N LYS A 237 11.69 -5.26 18.97
CA LYS A 237 12.87 -4.52 19.43
C LYS A 237 14.18 -5.00 18.81
N ALA A 238 14.13 -5.99 17.92
CA ALA A 238 15.32 -6.50 17.28
C ALA A 238 15.94 -5.48 16.33
N GLU A 239 17.26 -5.47 16.26
CA GLU A 239 18.02 -4.62 15.31
C GLU A 239 18.31 -5.33 13.98
N THR A 240 18.14 -6.65 13.93
CA THR A 240 18.36 -7.48 12.75
C THR A 240 17.31 -8.57 12.66
N ALA A 241 17.16 -9.20 11.50
CA ALA A 241 16.23 -10.30 11.28
C ALA A 241 16.83 -11.70 11.57
N ILE A 242 18.05 -11.79 12.13
CA ILE A 242 18.73 -13.06 12.38
C ILE A 242 17.92 -13.98 13.31
N ASN A 243 17.44 -13.44 14.42
CA ASN A 243 16.75 -14.19 15.48
C ASN A 243 15.23 -14.16 15.31
N GLY A 244 14.75 -14.57 14.15
CA GLY A 244 13.33 -14.72 13.88
C GLY A 244 12.90 -16.19 13.86
N HIS A 245 11.62 -16.41 13.58
CA HIS A 245 11.05 -17.74 13.39
C HIS A 245 9.87 -17.68 12.42
N TRP A 246 9.62 -18.84 11.76
CA TRP A 246 8.50 -18.96 10.83
C TRP A 246 7.18 -19.13 11.60
N ILE A 247 6.20 -18.29 11.26
CA ILE A 247 4.82 -18.40 11.74
C ILE A 247 3.92 -18.72 10.56
N LYS A 248 2.96 -19.64 10.76
CA LYS A 248 1.97 -19.99 9.74
C LYS A 248 1.02 -18.82 9.48
N GLY A 249 0.81 -18.56 8.19
CA GLY A 249 -0.19 -17.61 7.73
C GLY A 249 -1.60 -18.22 7.69
N PRO A 250 -2.60 -17.48 7.23
CA PRO A 250 -4.00 -17.91 7.21
C PRO A 250 -4.29 -18.96 6.13
N GLY A 251 -3.40 -19.13 5.15
CA GLY A 251 -3.50 -20.15 4.09
C GLY A 251 -4.70 -20.00 3.16
N LYS A 252 -5.03 -21.09 2.48
CA LYS A 252 -6.13 -21.14 1.49
C LYS A 252 -7.49 -20.69 2.05
N PRO A 253 -7.90 -21.02 3.30
CA PRO A 253 -9.19 -20.57 3.84
C PRO A 253 -9.39 -19.05 3.82
N PHE A 254 -8.32 -18.26 3.85
CA PHE A 254 -8.39 -16.81 3.70
C PHE A 254 -8.84 -16.44 2.27
N PHE A 255 -8.21 -17.01 1.25
CA PHE A 255 -8.55 -16.72 -0.14
C PHE A 255 -9.94 -17.23 -0.50
N ASP A 256 -10.33 -18.40 0.00
CA ASP A 256 -11.69 -18.93 -0.18
C ASP A 256 -12.76 -17.98 0.38
N GLU A 257 -12.48 -17.36 1.54
CA GLU A 257 -13.41 -16.40 2.14
C GLU A 257 -13.44 -15.06 1.37
N ILE A 258 -12.29 -14.60 0.86
CA ILE A 258 -12.23 -13.39 0.01
C ILE A 258 -13.02 -13.62 -1.30
N GLU A 259 -12.76 -14.74 -1.98
CA GLU A 259 -13.43 -15.10 -3.23
C GLU A 259 -14.94 -15.33 -3.05
N ARG A 260 -15.35 -15.97 -1.95
CA ARG A 260 -16.76 -16.20 -1.62
C ARG A 260 -17.58 -14.90 -1.58
N GLU A 261 -16.98 -13.80 -1.09
CA GLU A 261 -17.67 -12.52 -0.98
C GLU A 261 -17.47 -11.60 -2.18
N LEU A 262 -16.27 -11.57 -2.74
CA LEU A 262 -15.92 -10.61 -3.80
C LEU A 262 -16.02 -11.21 -5.21
N GLY A 263 -16.20 -12.55 -5.31
CA GLY A 263 -16.12 -13.27 -6.58
C GLY A 263 -14.68 -13.45 -7.06
N GLU A 264 -14.53 -14.10 -8.20
CA GLU A 264 -13.24 -14.32 -8.86
C GLU A 264 -12.49 -13.01 -9.12
N MET A 265 -11.18 -13.03 -8.93
CA MET A 265 -10.29 -11.89 -9.15
C MET A 265 -9.03 -12.34 -9.90
N ASN A 266 -8.54 -11.46 -10.78
CA ASN A 266 -7.26 -11.66 -11.45
C ASN A 266 -6.12 -11.35 -10.46
N ILE A 267 -5.56 -12.38 -9.84
CA ILE A 267 -4.49 -12.26 -8.86
C ILE A 267 -3.21 -12.88 -9.41
N VAL A 268 -2.08 -12.22 -9.22
CA VAL A 268 -0.72 -12.71 -9.47
C VAL A 268 -0.01 -12.80 -8.13
N ALA A 269 0.55 -13.96 -7.83
CA ALA A 269 1.31 -14.16 -6.60
C ALA A 269 2.79 -13.82 -6.83
N GLU A 270 3.32 -12.87 -6.06
CA GLU A 270 4.78 -12.69 -5.99
C GLU A 270 5.35 -13.82 -5.14
N ASP A 271 5.99 -14.78 -5.81
CA ASP A 271 6.59 -15.99 -5.25
C ASP A 271 8.11 -16.01 -5.50
N LEU A 272 8.77 -14.92 -5.18
CA LEU A 272 10.23 -14.76 -5.29
C LEU A 272 10.93 -15.00 -3.92
N GLY A 273 12.22 -15.27 -3.96
CA GLY A 273 13.04 -15.54 -2.76
C GLY A 273 12.96 -16.98 -2.28
N ILE A 274 12.89 -17.21 -0.96
CA ILE A 274 12.87 -18.55 -0.37
C ILE A 274 11.45 -19.14 -0.52
N ILE A 275 11.22 -19.93 -1.55
CA ILE A 275 9.92 -20.55 -1.84
C ILE A 275 9.98 -22.04 -1.53
N THR A 276 9.07 -22.51 -0.69
CA THR A 276 8.93 -23.91 -0.32
C THR A 276 7.79 -24.57 -1.09
N SER A 277 7.76 -25.91 -1.12
CA SER A 277 6.68 -26.69 -1.76
C SER A 277 5.29 -26.37 -1.19
N GLU A 278 5.21 -25.92 0.07
CA GLU A 278 3.96 -25.52 0.71
C GLU A 278 3.45 -24.18 0.15
N VAL A 279 4.36 -23.25 -0.12
CA VAL A 279 4.03 -21.95 -0.76
C VAL A 279 3.55 -22.19 -2.20
N GLU A 280 4.29 -23.03 -2.96
CA GLU A 280 3.89 -23.38 -4.32
C GLU A 280 2.51 -24.04 -4.34
N ARG A 281 2.27 -25.00 -3.43
CA ARG A 281 0.97 -25.65 -3.30
C ARG A 281 -0.14 -24.67 -2.97
N LEU A 282 0.06 -23.74 -2.03
CA LEU A 282 -0.94 -22.73 -1.71
C LEU A 282 -1.27 -21.86 -2.95
N ARG A 283 -0.26 -21.42 -3.70
CA ARG A 283 -0.42 -20.66 -4.93
C ARG A 283 -1.23 -21.44 -5.97
N ASP A 284 -0.85 -22.69 -6.20
CA ASP A 284 -1.46 -23.57 -7.20
C ASP A 284 -2.90 -23.95 -6.81
N ASP A 285 -3.15 -24.24 -5.52
CA ASP A 285 -4.49 -24.51 -4.99
C ASP A 285 -5.43 -23.29 -5.09
N CYS A 286 -4.88 -22.07 -5.13
CA CYS A 286 -5.63 -20.83 -5.40
C CYS A 286 -5.74 -20.53 -6.91
N GLY A 287 -5.04 -21.27 -7.78
CA GLY A 287 -5.02 -21.04 -9.22
C GLY A 287 -4.23 -19.80 -9.65
N PHE A 288 -3.43 -19.20 -8.75
CA PHE A 288 -2.73 -17.94 -9.03
C PHE A 288 -1.46 -18.17 -9.88
N PRO A 289 -1.25 -17.42 -10.96
CA PRO A 289 0.05 -17.41 -11.63
C PRO A 289 1.13 -16.86 -10.69
N GLY A 290 2.31 -17.49 -10.72
CA GLY A 290 3.50 -17.02 -10.06
C GLY A 290 4.31 -16.03 -10.92
N MET A 291 5.43 -15.55 -10.39
CA MET A 291 6.35 -14.64 -11.07
C MET A 291 7.70 -15.31 -11.33
N LYS A 292 8.28 -15.03 -12.50
CA LYS A 292 9.65 -15.45 -12.85
C LYS A 292 10.44 -14.27 -13.37
N ILE A 293 11.67 -14.13 -12.89
CA ILE A 293 12.58 -13.04 -13.25
C ILE A 293 13.70 -13.61 -14.13
N VAL A 294 13.81 -13.11 -15.36
CA VAL A 294 14.81 -13.59 -16.34
C VAL A 294 16.24 -13.45 -15.81
N HIS A 295 16.56 -12.35 -15.14
CA HIS A 295 17.88 -12.16 -14.54
C HIS A 295 18.26 -13.33 -13.62
N PHE A 296 17.37 -13.76 -12.72
CA PHE A 296 17.61 -14.89 -11.82
C PHE A 296 17.68 -16.23 -12.56
N MET A 297 16.91 -16.39 -13.65
CA MET A 297 16.93 -17.61 -14.46
C MET A 297 18.20 -17.75 -15.28
N LEU A 298 18.89 -16.64 -15.58
CA LEU A 298 20.17 -16.62 -16.30
C LEU A 298 21.37 -16.82 -15.38
N GLU A 299 21.18 -16.74 -14.07
CA GLU A 299 22.25 -17.06 -13.11
C GLU A 299 22.48 -18.56 -13.08
N PRO A 300 23.74 -19.03 -13.15
CA PRO A 300 24.04 -20.45 -13.04
C PRO A 300 23.61 -20.98 -11.66
N ASN A 301 22.92 -22.11 -11.65
CA ASN A 301 22.62 -22.82 -10.40
C ASN A 301 23.91 -23.42 -9.79
N GLU A 302 23.80 -24.05 -8.61
CA GLU A 302 24.95 -24.70 -7.92
C GLU A 302 25.71 -25.70 -8.78
N SER A 303 25.09 -26.26 -9.81
CA SER A 303 25.72 -27.18 -10.78
C SER A 303 26.31 -26.47 -12.00
N GLY A 304 26.31 -25.12 -12.02
CA GLY A 304 26.80 -24.30 -13.13
C GLY A 304 25.90 -24.33 -14.37
N ARG A 305 24.67 -24.78 -14.26
CA ARG A 305 23.71 -24.82 -15.38
C ARG A 305 22.78 -23.64 -15.34
N VAL A 306 22.61 -22.99 -16.48
CA VAL A 306 21.54 -22.02 -16.74
C VAL A 306 20.32 -22.79 -17.21
N GLY A 307 19.18 -22.61 -16.55
CA GLY A 307 17.96 -23.37 -16.91
C GLY A 307 16.73 -22.47 -17.03
N PHE A 308 16.08 -22.58 -18.18
CA PHE A 308 14.79 -21.95 -18.40
C PHE A 308 13.66 -22.99 -18.26
N VAL A 309 13.16 -23.18 -17.04
CA VAL A 309 11.92 -23.91 -16.84
C VAL A 309 10.93 -22.94 -16.19
N THR A 310 10.03 -22.43 -17.00
CA THR A 310 8.92 -21.64 -16.51
C THR A 310 7.66 -22.50 -16.47
N PRO A 311 6.97 -22.61 -15.35
CA PRO A 311 5.62 -23.15 -15.31
C PRO A 311 4.71 -22.38 -16.27
N GLU A 312 3.80 -23.07 -16.92
CA GLU A 312 2.86 -22.45 -17.87
C GLU A 312 2.03 -21.35 -17.17
N ASN A 313 1.60 -21.61 -15.92
CA ASN A 313 0.88 -20.61 -15.10
C ASN A 313 1.86 -19.68 -14.39
N SER A 314 2.55 -18.83 -15.14
CA SER A 314 3.47 -17.82 -14.58
C SER A 314 3.60 -16.60 -15.49
N ILE A 315 3.91 -15.45 -14.87
CA ILE A 315 4.27 -14.21 -15.57
C ILE A 315 5.78 -14.05 -15.51
N VAL A 316 6.40 -13.84 -16.68
CA VAL A 316 7.85 -13.70 -16.83
C VAL A 316 8.22 -12.25 -17.05
N TYR A 317 9.13 -11.73 -16.22
CA TYR A 317 9.67 -10.37 -16.31
C TYR A 317 11.16 -10.42 -16.63
N THR A 318 11.66 -9.44 -17.37
CA THR A 318 13.12 -9.25 -17.49
C THR A 318 13.74 -8.88 -16.14
N GLY A 319 13.10 -7.96 -15.42
CA GLY A 319 13.37 -7.53 -14.05
C GLY A 319 12.19 -6.74 -13.53
N THR A 320 12.11 -6.51 -12.22
CA THR A 320 11.10 -5.68 -11.55
C THR A 320 11.74 -4.38 -11.05
N HIS A 321 10.96 -3.55 -10.33
CA HIS A 321 11.47 -2.34 -9.68
C HIS A 321 12.48 -2.62 -8.56
N ASP A 322 12.59 -3.88 -8.09
CA ASP A 322 13.56 -4.33 -7.09
C ASP A 322 14.88 -4.79 -7.72
N ASN A 323 14.95 -4.89 -9.05
CA ASN A 323 16.13 -5.34 -9.76
C ASN A 323 16.82 -4.17 -10.47
N ASN A 324 18.09 -4.37 -10.84
CA ASN A 324 18.77 -3.44 -11.72
C ASN A 324 18.14 -3.46 -13.12
N THR A 325 18.39 -2.44 -13.93
CA THR A 325 18.06 -2.49 -15.36
C THR A 325 18.81 -3.64 -16.02
N THR A 326 18.29 -4.21 -17.09
CA THR A 326 18.96 -5.31 -17.82
C THR A 326 20.35 -4.91 -18.28
N VAL A 327 20.56 -3.67 -18.71
CA VAL A 327 21.90 -3.14 -19.07
C VAL A 327 22.82 -3.03 -17.86
N GLY A 328 22.28 -2.58 -16.71
CA GLY A 328 23.08 -2.46 -15.50
C GLY A 328 23.38 -3.80 -14.81
N TRP A 329 22.53 -4.82 -15.06
CA TRP A 329 22.75 -6.19 -14.59
C TRP A 329 23.81 -6.91 -15.43
N PHE A 330 23.78 -6.75 -16.77
CA PHE A 330 24.76 -7.32 -17.71
C PHE A 330 26.13 -6.65 -17.58
#